data_06333f7665b71414a3f659617d0a23e2
#
_entry.id   06333f7665b71414a3f659617d0a23e2
#
_cell.length_a   1.000
_cell.length_b   1.000
_cell.length_c   1.000
_cell.angle_alpha   90.00
_cell.angle_beta   90.00
_cell.angle_gamma   90.00
#
_symmetry.space_group_name_H-M   'P 1'
#
loop_
_entity.id
_entity.type
_entity.pdbx_description
1 polymer ?
#
loop_
_entity_poly.entity_id
_entity_poly.type
_entity_poly.pdbx_seq_one_letter_code
_entity_poly.pdbx_strand_id
1 'polypeptide(L)'
;SDGSFNYRVPSDQSGQSLHGDHAYVFYQKPAKAHKYPLVFLHGAGQSAKTWETTPDGRDGFQNIFLGKGYSTYLIDQPRRGRAGQSTAAENISAATYDQLWFSNFRLGNWPDFFEGVQFSKNQEALNQFFRQMTPNTGAFDENIISAAVAAVFDKSGPGILVTHSQGGGPGWLAAIKNPEIRAVVAYEPGSGFIFPAGEVPEPLETTSPFGALAGTEIALEDFQKLTKIPIVIYYGDNIPAVPTAEWNKDNWRVRLQMARLFADAVNRHGGDAAVVHLPEIGIKGNTHFPFSDMNNQEIALLLEKWLHEKKLDI
;
A
#
# COMPACT_ATOMS: atom_id res chain seq x y z
N SER A 1 -20.27 -22.04 -15.17
CA SER A 1 -20.80 -23.26 -14.58
C SER A 1 -21.45 -24.15 -15.64
N ASP A 2 -21.34 -25.44 -15.44
CA ASP A 2 -21.88 -26.45 -16.34
C ASP A 2 -23.00 -27.24 -15.67
N GLY A 3 -23.91 -27.86 -16.49
CA GLY A 3 -25.01 -28.65 -15.99
C GLY A 3 -26.26 -27.84 -15.63
N SER A 4 -27.24 -28.51 -15.04
CA SER A 4 -28.51 -27.93 -14.65
C SER A 4 -28.64 -27.89 -13.13
N PHE A 5 -29.27 -26.83 -12.64
CA PHE A 5 -29.57 -26.68 -11.20
C PHE A 5 -30.59 -27.71 -10.72
N ASN A 6 -30.26 -28.40 -9.63
CA ASN A 6 -31.17 -29.39 -9.02
C ASN A 6 -32.00 -28.74 -7.92
N TYR A 7 -33.24 -28.43 -8.22
CA TYR A 7 -34.20 -27.82 -7.28
C TYR A 7 -34.55 -28.70 -6.07
N ARG A 8 -34.32 -30.02 -6.15
CA ARG A 8 -34.56 -30.94 -5.04
C ARG A 8 -33.42 -30.99 -4.04
N VAL A 9 -32.19 -30.62 -4.47
CA VAL A 9 -30.99 -30.57 -3.67
C VAL A 9 -30.27 -29.23 -3.93
N PRO A 10 -30.79 -28.11 -3.40
CA PRO A 10 -30.23 -26.78 -3.68
C PRO A 10 -28.79 -26.59 -3.23
N SER A 11 -28.31 -27.41 -2.30
CA SER A 11 -26.91 -27.40 -1.79
C SER A 11 -25.93 -28.21 -2.66
N ASP A 12 -26.40 -28.88 -3.71
CA ASP A 12 -25.55 -29.58 -4.66
C ASP A 12 -24.68 -28.57 -5.42
N GLN A 13 -23.36 -28.71 -5.27
CA GLN A 13 -22.38 -27.82 -5.91
C GLN A 13 -21.87 -28.34 -7.25
N SER A 14 -22.32 -29.54 -7.69
CA SER A 14 -21.86 -30.09 -8.95
C SER A 14 -22.25 -29.20 -10.14
N GLY A 15 -21.29 -28.98 -11.04
CA GLY A 15 -21.45 -28.09 -12.18
C GLY A 15 -21.48 -26.59 -11.87
N GLN A 16 -21.31 -26.18 -10.61
CA GLN A 16 -21.23 -24.77 -10.22
C GLN A 16 -19.77 -24.25 -10.26
N SER A 17 -19.62 -22.95 -10.45
CA SER A 17 -18.31 -22.27 -10.47
C SER A 17 -18.17 -21.35 -9.27
N LEU A 18 -17.02 -21.40 -8.62
CA LEU A 18 -16.66 -20.44 -7.58
C LEU A 18 -16.07 -19.19 -8.23
N HIS A 19 -16.71 -18.03 -8.03
CA HIS A 19 -16.26 -16.74 -8.53
C HIS A 19 -15.60 -15.97 -7.39
N GLY A 20 -14.26 -16.02 -7.30
CA GLY A 20 -13.48 -15.39 -6.26
C GLY A 20 -12.16 -14.85 -6.78
N ASP A 21 -11.31 -14.36 -5.88
CA ASP A 21 -9.96 -13.85 -6.15
C ASP A 21 -9.91 -12.69 -7.17
N HIS A 22 -10.97 -11.89 -7.22
CA HIS A 22 -11.03 -10.65 -8.01
C HIS A 22 -10.82 -9.43 -7.11
N ALA A 23 -10.43 -8.30 -7.67
CA ALA A 23 -10.46 -7.01 -6.99
C ALA A 23 -11.83 -6.33 -7.15
N TYR A 24 -12.20 -5.51 -6.18
CA TYR A 24 -13.26 -4.52 -6.33
C TYR A 24 -12.62 -3.15 -6.52
N VAL A 25 -13.17 -2.35 -7.45
CA VAL A 25 -12.66 -1.00 -7.73
C VAL A 25 -13.81 -0.01 -7.73
N PHE A 26 -13.70 0.99 -6.87
CA PHE A 26 -14.55 2.18 -6.90
C PHE A 26 -13.78 3.32 -7.55
N TYR A 27 -14.37 4.03 -8.50
CA TYR A 27 -13.69 5.14 -9.16
C TYR A 27 -14.57 6.37 -9.34
N GLN A 28 -13.93 7.52 -9.36
CA GLN A 28 -14.55 8.81 -9.68
C GLN A 28 -13.66 9.59 -10.66
N LYS A 29 -14.31 10.28 -11.59
CA LYS A 29 -13.63 11.09 -12.62
C LYS A 29 -14.20 12.52 -12.59
N PRO A 30 -13.36 13.55 -12.37
CA PRO A 30 -13.77 14.93 -12.53
C PRO A 30 -14.14 15.24 -13.99
N ALA A 31 -15.01 16.24 -14.20
CA ALA A 31 -15.40 16.65 -15.56
C ALA A 31 -14.20 17.14 -16.41
N LYS A 32 -13.20 17.72 -15.75
CA LYS A 32 -11.90 18.09 -16.35
C LYS A 32 -10.81 17.38 -15.56
N ALA A 33 -10.48 16.18 -16.00
CA ALA A 33 -9.49 15.36 -15.32
C ALA A 33 -8.09 15.53 -15.93
N HIS A 34 -7.07 15.44 -15.08
CA HIS A 34 -5.71 15.18 -15.54
C HIS A 34 -5.66 13.89 -16.36
N LYS A 35 -4.67 13.79 -17.24
CA LYS A 35 -4.50 12.63 -18.14
C LYS A 35 -4.33 11.32 -17.39
N TYR A 36 -3.56 11.33 -16.29
CA TYR A 36 -3.23 10.13 -15.53
C TYR A 36 -4.06 10.05 -14.24
N PRO A 37 -4.92 9.03 -14.11
CA PRO A 37 -5.60 8.76 -12.85
C PRO A 37 -4.62 8.31 -11.75
N LEU A 38 -5.00 8.50 -10.49
CA LEU A 38 -4.37 7.88 -9.34
C LEU A 38 -5.11 6.60 -8.98
N VAL A 39 -4.41 5.49 -8.95
CA VAL A 39 -4.94 4.17 -8.60
C VAL A 39 -4.34 3.77 -7.25
N PHE A 40 -5.18 3.60 -6.25
CA PHE A 40 -4.78 3.42 -4.85
C PHE A 40 -4.92 1.97 -4.40
N LEU A 41 -3.81 1.41 -3.89
CA LEU A 41 -3.75 0.08 -3.29
C LEU A 41 -3.36 0.16 -1.82
N HIS A 42 -4.22 -0.34 -0.94
CA HIS A 42 -4.03 -0.36 0.52
C HIS A 42 -3.02 -1.42 1.00
N GLY A 43 -2.68 -1.37 2.29
CA GLY A 43 -1.80 -2.32 2.97
C GLY A 43 -2.51 -3.37 3.82
N ALA A 44 -1.74 -4.03 4.71
CA ALA A 44 -2.25 -5.04 5.63
C ALA A 44 -3.29 -4.47 6.59
N GLY A 45 -4.34 -5.25 6.84
CA GLY A 45 -5.44 -4.83 7.71
C GLY A 45 -6.26 -3.66 7.20
N GLN A 46 -6.07 -3.24 5.94
CA GLN A 46 -6.75 -2.09 5.33
C GLN A 46 -7.65 -2.51 4.18
N SER A 47 -8.45 -1.57 3.72
CA SER A 47 -9.25 -1.61 2.51
C SER A 47 -9.19 -0.25 1.81
N ALA A 48 -9.92 -0.06 0.73
CA ALA A 48 -10.07 1.23 0.07
C ALA A 48 -10.47 2.37 1.03
N LYS A 49 -11.14 2.03 2.15
CA LYS A 49 -11.55 2.98 3.19
C LYS A 49 -10.40 3.86 3.69
N THR A 50 -9.17 3.35 3.74
CA THR A 50 -8.01 4.12 4.22
C THR A 50 -7.72 5.38 3.37
N TRP A 51 -8.17 5.41 2.11
CA TRP A 51 -8.02 6.53 1.18
C TRP A 51 -9.21 7.48 1.14
N GLU A 52 -10.35 7.09 1.70
CA GLU A 52 -11.61 7.86 1.69
C GLU A 52 -11.57 8.99 2.71
N THR A 53 -12.20 8.80 3.89
CA THR A 53 -12.11 9.75 5.01
C THR A 53 -11.11 9.26 6.05
N THR A 54 -10.46 10.22 6.72
CA THR A 54 -9.55 9.93 7.82
C THR A 54 -10.31 9.45 9.07
N PRO A 55 -9.64 8.79 10.04
CA PRO A 55 -10.30 8.35 11.28
C PRO A 55 -10.93 9.47 12.10
N ASP A 56 -10.43 10.69 11.99
CA ASP A 56 -10.97 11.90 12.65
C ASP A 56 -11.96 12.69 11.75
N GLY A 57 -12.40 12.10 10.62
CA GLY A 57 -13.52 12.59 9.80
C GLY A 57 -13.16 13.65 8.76
N ARG A 58 -11.87 13.89 8.50
CA ARG A 58 -11.41 14.80 7.44
C ARG A 58 -11.41 14.10 6.07
N ASP A 59 -11.25 14.88 5.00
CA ASP A 59 -11.02 14.34 3.67
C ASP A 59 -9.73 13.52 3.61
N GLY A 60 -9.83 12.31 3.06
CA GLY A 60 -8.68 11.51 2.69
C GLY A 60 -8.18 11.83 1.28
N PHE A 61 -7.18 11.10 0.83
CA PHE A 61 -6.53 11.35 -0.47
C PHE A 61 -7.50 11.26 -1.65
N GLN A 62 -8.52 10.41 -1.59
CA GLN A 62 -9.56 10.35 -2.63
C GLN A 62 -10.15 11.74 -2.90
N ASN A 63 -10.72 12.38 -1.89
CA ASN A 63 -11.39 13.67 -2.04
C ASN A 63 -10.39 14.80 -2.33
N ILE A 64 -9.23 14.78 -1.67
CA ILE A 64 -8.18 15.78 -1.89
C ILE A 64 -7.75 15.78 -3.37
N PHE A 65 -7.44 14.61 -3.94
CA PHE A 65 -6.98 14.53 -5.32
C PHE A 65 -8.09 14.68 -6.35
N LEU A 66 -9.34 14.30 -6.04
CA LEU A 66 -10.50 14.67 -6.85
C LEU A 66 -10.64 16.20 -6.95
N GLY A 67 -10.50 16.91 -5.81
CA GLY A 67 -10.51 18.36 -5.76
C GLY A 67 -9.38 19.01 -6.56
N LYS A 68 -8.24 18.30 -6.71
CA LYS A 68 -7.10 18.71 -7.53
C LYS A 68 -7.21 18.30 -9.01
N GLY A 69 -8.31 17.68 -9.42
CA GLY A 69 -8.57 17.30 -10.81
C GLY A 69 -8.05 15.92 -11.22
N TYR A 70 -7.63 15.07 -10.29
CA TYR A 70 -7.26 13.70 -10.63
C TYR A 70 -8.46 12.76 -10.59
N SER A 71 -8.57 11.88 -11.57
CA SER A 71 -9.43 10.70 -11.44
C SER A 71 -8.84 9.76 -10.39
N THR A 72 -9.68 9.21 -9.53
CA THR A 72 -9.25 8.31 -8.46
C THR A 72 -9.90 6.94 -8.60
N TYR A 73 -9.10 5.90 -8.47
CA TYR A 73 -9.53 4.50 -8.45
C TYR A 73 -9.07 3.88 -7.14
N LEU A 74 -10.02 3.40 -6.33
CA LEU A 74 -9.76 2.80 -5.04
C LEU A 74 -9.97 1.29 -5.13
N ILE A 75 -8.94 0.52 -4.82
CA ILE A 75 -8.94 -0.93 -4.90
C ILE A 75 -9.20 -1.53 -3.51
N ASP A 76 -10.17 -2.46 -3.42
CA ASP A 76 -10.12 -3.53 -2.42
C ASP A 76 -9.44 -4.71 -3.12
N GLN A 77 -8.28 -5.11 -2.61
CA GLN A 77 -7.52 -6.22 -3.20
C GLN A 77 -8.27 -7.55 -3.10
N PRO A 78 -7.98 -8.54 -3.94
CA PRO A 78 -8.53 -9.88 -3.80
C PRO A 78 -8.42 -10.40 -2.37
N ARG A 79 -9.48 -11.06 -1.90
CA ARG A 79 -9.60 -11.62 -0.54
C ARG A 79 -9.63 -10.56 0.57
N ARG A 80 -10.12 -9.36 0.26
CA ARG A 80 -10.21 -8.27 1.23
C ARG A 80 -11.46 -7.40 0.98
N GLY A 81 -12.12 -6.96 2.04
CA GLY A 81 -13.22 -5.99 1.97
C GLY A 81 -14.34 -6.41 1.01
N ARG A 82 -14.70 -5.56 0.07
CA ARG A 82 -15.75 -5.82 -0.94
C ARG A 82 -15.34 -6.87 -1.98
N ALA A 83 -14.07 -7.24 -2.04
CA ALA A 83 -13.53 -8.33 -2.86
C ALA A 83 -13.24 -9.59 -2.01
N GLY A 84 -14.01 -9.81 -0.96
CA GLY A 84 -13.75 -10.83 0.06
C GLY A 84 -14.00 -12.28 -0.40
N GLN A 85 -14.65 -12.55 -1.53
CA GLN A 85 -14.83 -13.91 -1.98
C GLN A 85 -13.50 -14.53 -2.45
N SER A 86 -13.09 -15.60 -1.75
CA SER A 86 -11.83 -16.30 -1.98
C SER A 86 -12.05 -17.67 -2.62
N THR A 87 -11.12 -18.09 -3.46
CA THR A 87 -11.05 -19.48 -3.94
C THR A 87 -10.24 -20.39 -3.01
N ALA A 88 -9.54 -19.82 -2.02
CA ALA A 88 -8.83 -20.54 -0.98
C ALA A 88 -9.59 -20.42 0.35
N ALA A 89 -9.83 -21.56 1.01
CA ALA A 89 -10.50 -21.58 2.30
C ALA A 89 -9.59 -20.99 3.40
N GLU A 90 -10.16 -20.12 4.24
CA GLU A 90 -9.50 -19.62 5.45
C GLU A 90 -10.53 -19.36 6.54
N ASN A 91 -10.16 -19.61 7.79
CA ASN A 91 -10.99 -19.30 8.93
C ASN A 91 -10.69 -17.88 9.42
N ILE A 92 -11.70 -17.02 9.44
CA ILE A 92 -11.60 -15.69 10.03
C ILE A 92 -11.99 -15.80 11.49
N SER A 93 -11.01 -15.74 12.38
CA SER A 93 -11.25 -15.71 13.83
C SER A 93 -11.47 -14.30 14.34
N ALA A 94 -12.33 -14.15 15.36
CA ALA A 94 -12.39 -12.92 16.13
C ALA A 94 -11.07 -12.77 16.91
N ALA A 95 -10.30 -11.75 16.59
CA ALA A 95 -9.02 -11.49 17.24
C ALA A 95 -8.86 -9.99 17.53
N THR A 96 -8.10 -9.67 18.56
CA THR A 96 -7.79 -8.31 18.98
C THR A 96 -6.35 -7.97 18.59
N TYR A 97 -6.17 -6.88 17.86
CA TYR A 97 -4.86 -6.42 17.38
C TYR A 97 -4.63 -4.92 17.61
N ASP A 98 -5.51 -4.25 18.35
CA ASP A 98 -5.49 -2.81 18.55
C ASP A 98 -4.16 -2.31 19.14
N GLN A 99 -3.66 -2.94 20.19
CA GLN A 99 -2.37 -2.58 20.80
C GLN A 99 -1.19 -2.84 19.87
N LEU A 100 -1.23 -3.94 19.11
CA LEU A 100 -0.21 -4.27 18.12
C LEU A 100 -0.21 -3.22 16.99
N TRP A 101 -1.38 -2.91 16.42
CA TRP A 101 -1.48 -1.93 15.35
C TRP A 101 -1.11 -0.53 15.81
N PHE A 102 -1.52 -0.12 17.01
CA PHE A 102 -1.14 1.15 17.60
C PHE A 102 0.39 1.32 17.63
N SER A 103 1.09 0.30 18.15
CA SER A 103 2.53 0.34 18.33
C SER A 103 3.28 0.15 16.99
N ASN A 104 2.89 -0.86 16.20
CA ASN A 104 3.55 -1.17 14.92
C ASN A 104 3.35 -0.04 13.89
N PHE A 105 2.21 0.63 13.90
CA PHE A 105 1.95 1.75 12.99
C PHE A 105 2.45 3.09 13.51
N ARG A 106 3.20 3.08 14.60
CA ARG A 106 3.90 4.23 15.18
C ARG A 106 3.01 5.40 15.58
N LEU A 107 1.80 5.10 16.08
CA LEU A 107 1.01 6.09 16.81
C LEU A 107 1.70 6.41 18.15
N GLY A 108 2.33 5.43 18.76
CA GLY A 108 3.03 5.50 20.01
C GLY A 108 3.55 4.14 20.46
N ASN A 109 3.81 4.01 21.75
CA ASN A 109 3.98 2.75 22.45
C ASN A 109 2.75 2.56 23.35
N TRP A 110 1.89 1.61 23.03
CA TRP A 110 0.63 1.44 23.74
C TRP A 110 0.78 1.49 25.27
N PRO A 111 -0.05 2.31 25.97
CA PRO A 111 -1.15 3.14 25.46
C PRO A 111 -0.75 4.59 25.11
N ASP A 112 0.51 4.93 25.18
CA ASP A 112 1.01 6.31 25.12
C ASP A 112 1.35 6.72 23.67
N PHE A 113 0.75 7.80 23.19
CA PHE A 113 1.08 8.38 21.90
C PHE A 113 2.48 8.99 21.90
N PHE A 114 3.17 8.94 20.76
CA PHE A 114 4.41 9.69 20.59
C PHE A 114 4.16 11.20 20.69
N GLU A 115 5.16 11.91 21.21
CA GLU A 115 5.13 13.37 21.23
C GLU A 115 5.11 13.91 19.79
N GLY A 116 4.24 14.90 19.53
CA GLY A 116 4.12 15.51 18.20
C GLY A 116 3.57 14.61 17.12
N VAL A 117 3.01 13.44 17.44
CA VAL A 117 2.43 12.54 16.44
C VAL A 117 1.27 13.22 15.69
N GLN A 118 1.23 13.05 14.38
CA GLN A 118 0.22 13.61 13.47
C GLN A 118 -1.06 12.76 13.42
N PHE A 119 -1.40 12.11 14.51
CA PHE A 119 -2.65 11.37 14.69
C PHE A 119 -3.52 12.07 15.73
N SER A 120 -4.82 12.14 15.48
CA SER A 120 -5.75 12.70 16.45
C SER A 120 -5.81 11.83 17.72
N LYS A 121 -5.45 12.42 18.87
CA LYS A 121 -5.50 11.72 20.18
C LYS A 121 -6.92 11.60 20.74
N ASN A 122 -7.95 11.92 19.94
CA ASN A 122 -9.34 11.74 20.28
C ASN A 122 -9.71 10.26 20.32
N GLN A 123 -10.38 9.81 21.36
CA GLN A 123 -10.75 8.39 21.51
C GLN A 123 -11.65 7.89 20.38
N GLU A 124 -12.56 8.72 19.85
CA GLU A 124 -13.40 8.29 18.71
C GLU A 124 -12.59 8.14 17.43
N ALA A 125 -11.62 9.02 17.17
CA ALA A 125 -10.70 8.85 16.03
C ALA A 125 -9.92 7.53 16.15
N LEU A 126 -9.45 7.19 17.34
CA LEU A 126 -8.76 5.92 17.59
C LEU A 126 -9.69 4.73 17.39
N ASN A 127 -10.94 4.82 17.86
CA ASN A 127 -11.95 3.78 17.64
C ASN A 127 -12.26 3.60 16.17
N GLN A 128 -12.38 4.68 15.38
CA GLN A 128 -12.61 4.61 13.94
C GLN A 128 -11.40 4.00 13.22
N PHE A 129 -10.18 4.34 13.63
CA PHE A 129 -8.98 3.74 13.10
C PHE A 129 -8.97 2.21 13.27
N PHE A 130 -9.37 1.70 14.45
CA PHE A 130 -9.44 0.25 14.67
C PHE A 130 -10.63 -0.39 13.96
N ARG A 131 -11.78 0.29 13.84
CA ARG A 131 -12.97 -0.23 13.14
C ARG A 131 -12.75 -0.39 11.63
N GLN A 132 -11.86 0.38 11.03
CA GLN A 132 -11.55 0.22 9.60
C GLN A 132 -10.67 -0.99 9.29
N MET A 133 -10.08 -1.64 10.31
CA MET A 133 -9.26 -2.83 10.11
C MET A 133 -10.08 -3.93 9.46
N THR A 134 -9.57 -4.46 8.35
CA THR A 134 -10.29 -5.38 7.48
C THR A 134 -9.49 -6.65 7.33
N PRO A 135 -10.02 -7.82 7.73
CA PRO A 135 -9.31 -9.09 7.66
C PRO A 135 -9.19 -9.61 6.22
N ASN A 136 -8.21 -10.46 5.97
CA ASN A 136 -8.21 -11.33 4.80
C ASN A 136 -9.29 -12.41 4.93
N THR A 137 -9.88 -12.78 3.81
CA THR A 137 -10.82 -13.91 3.68
C THR A 137 -10.17 -15.12 3.01
N GLY A 138 -8.89 -15.05 2.78
CA GLY A 138 -8.02 -16.08 2.23
C GLY A 138 -6.56 -15.67 2.35
N ALA A 139 -5.62 -16.58 2.09
CA ALA A 139 -4.20 -16.32 2.18
C ALA A 139 -3.77 -15.15 1.30
N PHE A 140 -2.82 -14.34 1.80
CA PHE A 140 -2.19 -13.29 1.01
C PHE A 140 -1.39 -13.90 -0.14
N ASP A 141 -1.64 -13.44 -1.36
CA ASP A 141 -0.98 -13.91 -2.58
C ASP A 141 -0.61 -12.72 -3.48
N GLU A 142 0.68 -12.40 -3.51
CA GLU A 142 1.21 -11.27 -4.28
C GLU A 142 0.93 -11.39 -5.78
N ASN A 143 0.91 -12.61 -6.32
CA ASN A 143 0.66 -12.83 -7.74
C ASN A 143 -0.78 -12.56 -8.12
N ILE A 144 -1.73 -13.03 -7.30
CA ILE A 144 -3.16 -12.76 -7.49
C ILE A 144 -3.43 -11.25 -7.35
N ILE A 145 -2.88 -10.61 -6.33
CA ILE A 145 -3.07 -9.18 -6.08
C ILE A 145 -2.46 -8.35 -7.21
N SER A 146 -1.21 -8.62 -7.58
CA SER A 146 -0.52 -7.86 -8.63
C SER A 146 -1.17 -8.03 -10.00
N ALA A 147 -1.70 -9.22 -10.32
CA ALA A 147 -2.47 -9.45 -11.55
C ALA A 147 -3.78 -8.66 -11.56
N ALA A 148 -4.48 -8.63 -10.43
CA ALA A 148 -5.70 -7.84 -10.29
C ALA A 148 -5.44 -6.33 -10.41
N VAL A 149 -4.38 -5.82 -9.78
CA VAL A 149 -3.95 -4.41 -9.90
C VAL A 149 -3.57 -4.08 -11.34
N ALA A 150 -2.79 -4.93 -12.01
CA ALA A 150 -2.46 -4.76 -13.42
C ALA A 150 -3.71 -4.66 -14.30
N ALA A 151 -4.70 -5.52 -14.06
CA ALA A 151 -5.97 -5.51 -14.80
C ALA A 151 -6.80 -4.22 -14.60
N VAL A 152 -6.60 -3.49 -13.51
CA VAL A 152 -7.23 -2.16 -13.34
C VAL A 152 -6.71 -1.20 -14.40
N PHE A 153 -5.42 -1.24 -14.71
CA PHE A 153 -4.81 -0.35 -15.70
C PHE A 153 -5.20 -0.72 -17.13
N ASP A 154 -5.56 -1.96 -17.42
CA ASP A 154 -6.17 -2.34 -18.70
C ASP A 154 -7.51 -1.62 -18.94
N LYS A 155 -8.20 -1.26 -17.86
CA LYS A 155 -9.50 -0.58 -17.89
C LYS A 155 -9.42 0.93 -17.70
N SER A 156 -8.54 1.40 -16.81
CA SER A 156 -8.37 2.84 -16.54
C SER A 156 -7.54 3.53 -17.62
N GLY A 157 -6.71 2.78 -18.35
CA GLY A 157 -5.65 3.29 -19.19
C GLY A 157 -4.41 3.72 -18.40
N PRO A 158 -3.48 4.45 -19.04
CA PRO A 158 -2.24 4.91 -18.40
C PRO A 158 -2.52 5.68 -17.12
N GLY A 159 -1.81 5.35 -16.04
CA GLY A 159 -2.04 5.97 -14.75
C GLY A 159 -0.89 5.81 -13.76
N ILE A 160 -1.09 6.30 -12.57
CA ILE A 160 -0.12 6.33 -11.48
C ILE A 160 -0.60 5.39 -10.39
N LEU A 161 0.23 4.41 -10.01
CA LEU A 161 -0.06 3.50 -8.92
C LEU A 161 0.43 4.09 -7.61
N VAL A 162 -0.48 4.22 -6.65
CA VAL A 162 -0.18 4.67 -5.27
C VAL A 162 -0.41 3.51 -4.33
N THR A 163 0.62 3.07 -3.63
CA THR A 163 0.56 1.92 -2.73
C THR A 163 0.82 2.31 -1.28
N HIS A 164 0.35 1.47 -0.37
CA HIS A 164 0.64 1.58 1.05
C HIS A 164 1.12 0.25 1.62
N SER A 165 2.20 0.29 2.42
CA SER A 165 2.63 -0.82 3.28
C SER A 165 2.80 -2.15 2.54
N GLN A 166 2.07 -3.19 2.94
CA GLN A 166 2.04 -4.51 2.31
C GLN A 166 1.70 -4.45 0.81
N GLY A 167 0.98 -3.42 0.37
CA GLY A 167 0.66 -3.20 -1.04
C GLY A 167 1.88 -2.85 -1.91
N GLY A 168 3.02 -2.53 -1.32
CA GLY A 168 4.25 -2.24 -2.05
C GLY A 168 4.75 -3.41 -2.89
N GLY A 169 4.85 -4.61 -2.32
CA GLY A 169 5.28 -5.81 -3.05
C GLY A 169 4.42 -6.11 -4.29
N PRO A 170 3.11 -6.30 -4.13
CA PRO A 170 2.21 -6.43 -5.29
C PRO A 170 2.27 -5.24 -6.26
N GLY A 171 2.54 -4.04 -5.75
CA GLY A 171 2.69 -2.83 -6.57
C GLY A 171 3.88 -2.89 -7.53
N TRP A 172 5.04 -3.31 -7.06
CA TRP A 172 6.21 -3.52 -7.93
C TRP A 172 5.93 -4.58 -9.00
N LEU A 173 5.33 -5.70 -8.62
CA LEU A 173 4.98 -6.77 -9.53
C LEU A 173 3.91 -6.33 -10.56
N ALA A 174 2.95 -5.52 -10.16
CA ALA A 174 1.95 -4.95 -11.08
C ALA A 174 2.60 -4.03 -12.12
N ALA A 175 3.54 -3.18 -11.69
CA ALA A 175 4.29 -2.30 -12.60
C ALA A 175 5.14 -3.07 -13.61
N ILE A 176 5.66 -4.24 -13.22
CA ILE A 176 6.35 -5.15 -14.14
C ILE A 176 5.37 -5.77 -15.14
N LYS A 177 4.15 -6.12 -14.71
CA LYS A 177 3.14 -6.82 -15.52
C LYS A 177 2.43 -5.90 -16.51
N ASN A 178 2.28 -4.61 -16.19
CA ASN A 178 1.48 -3.70 -17.03
C ASN A 178 2.21 -2.37 -17.32
N PRO A 179 2.62 -2.13 -18.58
CA PRO A 179 3.32 -0.90 -18.98
C PRO A 179 2.44 0.36 -18.93
N GLU A 180 1.13 0.23 -18.71
CA GLU A 180 0.24 1.38 -18.50
C GLU A 180 0.44 2.02 -17.12
N ILE A 181 1.15 1.38 -16.21
CA ILE A 181 1.61 2.00 -14.95
C ILE A 181 2.78 2.93 -15.30
N ARG A 182 2.53 4.23 -15.23
CA ARG A 182 3.48 5.28 -15.66
C ARG A 182 4.36 5.80 -14.52
N ALA A 183 4.00 5.53 -13.29
CA ALA A 183 4.77 5.86 -12.11
C ALA A 183 4.29 5.04 -10.92
N VAL A 184 5.14 4.87 -9.92
CA VAL A 184 4.75 4.29 -8.62
C VAL A 184 5.09 5.26 -7.50
N VAL A 185 4.09 5.50 -6.65
CA VAL A 185 4.21 6.23 -5.39
C VAL A 185 3.96 5.25 -4.26
N ALA A 186 4.94 4.98 -3.43
CA ALA A 186 4.81 4.02 -2.34
C ALA A 186 4.90 4.72 -0.98
N TYR A 187 3.82 4.67 -0.20
CA TYR A 187 3.82 5.10 1.19
C TYR A 187 4.19 3.92 2.08
N GLU A 188 5.35 4.04 2.73
CA GLU A 188 5.83 3.09 3.73
C GLU A 188 5.75 1.61 3.32
N PRO A 189 6.32 1.19 2.16
CA PRO A 189 6.32 -0.20 1.78
C PRO A 189 6.91 -1.08 2.89
N GLY A 190 6.17 -2.12 3.28
CA GLY A 190 6.49 -2.93 4.45
C GLY A 190 7.22 -4.23 4.14
N SER A 191 7.14 -4.71 2.89
CA SER A 191 7.71 -5.98 2.45
C SER A 191 7.67 -6.08 0.93
N GLY A 192 8.14 -7.20 0.38
CA GLY A 192 8.09 -7.49 -1.05
C GLY A 192 9.07 -6.65 -1.88
N PHE A 193 10.17 -6.19 -1.29
CA PHE A 193 11.25 -5.55 -2.03
C PHE A 193 11.94 -6.57 -2.94
N ILE A 194 12.10 -6.21 -4.21
CA ILE A 194 12.65 -7.08 -5.24
C ILE A 194 13.97 -6.52 -5.76
N PHE A 195 14.86 -7.40 -6.13
CA PHE A 195 16.21 -7.07 -6.62
C PHE A 195 16.57 -7.94 -7.82
N PRO A 196 17.46 -7.47 -8.70
CA PRO A 196 17.97 -8.31 -9.78
C PRO A 196 18.68 -9.56 -9.26
N ALA A 197 18.67 -10.62 -10.04
CA ALA A 197 19.42 -11.83 -9.74
C ALA A 197 20.89 -11.52 -9.41
N GLY A 198 21.35 -12.04 -8.27
CA GLY A 198 22.71 -11.82 -7.75
C GLY A 198 22.95 -10.48 -7.06
N GLU A 199 21.93 -9.61 -6.93
CA GLU A 199 22.05 -8.30 -6.27
C GLU A 199 21.16 -8.17 -5.01
N VAL A 200 20.54 -9.25 -4.57
CA VAL A 200 19.71 -9.24 -3.35
C VAL A 200 20.62 -8.97 -2.15
N PRO A 201 20.34 -7.92 -1.35
CA PRO A 201 21.13 -7.65 -0.16
C PRO A 201 20.93 -8.73 0.90
N GLU A 202 21.91 -8.88 1.80
CA GLU A 202 21.73 -9.72 2.97
C GLU A 202 20.50 -9.29 3.78
N PRO A 203 19.79 -10.25 4.40
CA PRO A 203 18.66 -9.93 5.26
C PRO A 203 19.04 -8.92 6.35
N LEU A 204 18.17 -7.93 6.57
CA LEU A 204 18.40 -6.88 7.58
C LEU A 204 17.86 -7.32 8.93
N GLU A 205 18.75 -7.51 9.88
CA GLU A 205 18.41 -7.91 11.24
C GLU A 205 17.69 -6.81 12.00
N THR A 206 16.71 -7.20 12.80
CA THR A 206 15.86 -6.29 13.58
C THR A 206 15.49 -6.93 14.92
N THR A 207 15.18 -6.09 15.89
CA THR A 207 14.60 -6.53 17.19
C THR A 207 13.10 -6.85 17.10
N SER A 208 12.49 -6.67 15.91
CA SER A 208 11.09 -6.96 15.68
C SER A 208 10.78 -8.46 15.80
N PRO A 209 9.64 -8.82 16.44
CA PRO A 209 9.18 -10.22 16.48
C PRO A 209 8.80 -10.78 15.12
N PHE A 210 8.71 -9.95 14.07
CA PHE A 210 8.44 -10.39 12.71
C PHE A 210 9.68 -10.92 11.99
N GLY A 211 10.86 -10.89 12.63
CA GLY A 211 12.10 -11.39 12.09
C GLY A 211 12.80 -10.45 11.10
N ALA A 212 13.95 -10.91 10.60
CA ALA A 212 14.76 -10.17 9.64
C ALA A 212 14.00 -9.86 8.35
N LEU A 213 14.27 -8.70 7.75
CA LEU A 213 13.69 -8.31 6.47
C LEU A 213 14.59 -8.75 5.32
N ALA A 214 14.09 -9.60 4.44
CA ALA A 214 14.79 -10.06 3.25
C ALA A 214 14.20 -9.45 1.97
N GLY A 215 15.05 -9.22 0.97
CA GLY A 215 14.63 -8.96 -0.41
C GLY A 215 14.34 -10.26 -1.17
N THR A 216 13.68 -10.12 -2.31
CA THR A 216 13.37 -11.24 -3.21
C THR A 216 14.09 -11.07 -4.54
N GLU A 217 14.69 -12.14 -5.04
CA GLU A 217 15.33 -12.14 -6.34
C GLU A 217 14.31 -12.21 -7.48
N ILE A 218 14.52 -11.43 -8.54
CA ILE A 218 13.78 -11.54 -9.80
C ILE A 218 14.74 -11.48 -11.00
N ALA A 219 14.26 -11.92 -12.16
CA ALA A 219 15.03 -11.79 -13.40
C ALA A 219 15.37 -10.33 -13.70
N LEU A 220 16.61 -10.08 -14.14
CA LEU A 220 17.07 -8.73 -14.48
C LEU A 220 16.17 -8.04 -15.51
N GLU A 221 15.70 -8.77 -16.51
CA GLU A 221 14.79 -8.24 -17.54
C GLU A 221 13.49 -7.69 -16.93
N ASP A 222 12.93 -8.37 -15.93
CA ASP A 222 11.75 -7.90 -15.22
C ASP A 222 12.05 -6.70 -14.34
N PHE A 223 13.16 -6.73 -13.62
CA PHE A 223 13.58 -5.58 -12.80
C PHE A 223 13.80 -4.32 -13.65
N GLN A 224 14.37 -4.46 -14.84
CA GLN A 224 14.61 -3.35 -15.77
C GLN A 224 13.33 -2.63 -16.21
N LYS A 225 12.15 -3.27 -16.11
CA LYS A 225 10.87 -2.60 -16.38
C LYS A 225 10.59 -1.48 -15.37
N LEU A 226 11.02 -1.64 -14.11
CA LEU A 226 10.90 -0.60 -13.08
C LEU A 226 11.80 0.62 -13.37
N THR A 227 12.89 0.44 -14.09
CA THR A 227 13.78 1.56 -14.44
C THR A 227 13.21 2.51 -15.51
N LYS A 228 12.07 2.15 -16.12
CA LYS A 228 11.42 2.93 -17.19
C LYS A 228 10.40 3.94 -16.66
N ILE A 229 10.11 3.92 -15.38
CA ILE A 229 9.10 4.76 -14.73
C ILE A 229 9.69 5.45 -13.50
N PRO A 230 9.28 6.68 -13.18
CA PRO A 230 9.69 7.32 -11.94
C PRO A 230 9.02 6.64 -10.74
N ILE A 231 9.79 6.51 -9.66
CA ILE A 231 9.35 5.90 -8.41
C ILE A 231 9.68 6.85 -7.25
N VAL A 232 8.72 7.08 -6.36
CA VAL A 232 8.97 7.76 -5.09
C VAL A 232 8.43 6.93 -3.93
N ILE A 233 9.21 6.86 -2.87
CA ILE A 233 8.91 6.13 -1.64
C ILE A 233 8.96 7.10 -0.47
N TYR A 234 7.87 7.21 0.28
CA TYR A 234 7.77 8.07 1.46
C TYR A 234 7.76 7.25 2.74
N TYR A 235 8.51 7.69 3.74
CA TYR A 235 8.45 7.16 5.10
C TYR A 235 8.20 8.28 6.11
N GLY A 236 7.36 8.00 7.10
CA GLY A 236 7.01 8.91 8.20
C GLY A 236 8.09 9.03 9.27
N ASP A 237 7.67 9.44 10.45
CA ASP A 237 8.55 9.73 11.58
C ASP A 237 8.69 8.54 12.56
N ASN A 238 9.45 8.75 13.63
CA ASN A 238 9.75 7.75 14.66
C ASN A 238 10.44 6.49 14.12
N ILE A 239 11.28 6.67 13.09
CA ILE A 239 12.13 5.64 12.51
C ILE A 239 13.60 5.99 12.84
N PRO A 240 14.29 5.23 13.72
CA PRO A 240 15.64 5.52 14.12
C PRO A 240 16.65 5.23 13.01
N ALA A 241 17.79 5.91 13.05
CA ALA A 241 18.89 5.65 12.11
C ALA A 241 19.73 4.42 12.51
N VAL A 242 19.69 4.03 13.79
CA VAL A 242 20.49 2.94 14.37
C VAL A 242 19.58 1.91 15.05
N PRO A 243 20.03 0.67 15.21
CA PRO A 243 19.27 -0.36 15.91
C PRO A 243 18.82 0.08 17.30
N THR A 244 17.59 -0.29 17.68
CA THR A 244 17.00 0.00 18.99
C THR A 244 16.25 -1.19 19.55
N ALA A 245 16.13 -1.26 20.88
CA ALA A 245 15.31 -2.25 21.56
C ALA A 245 13.79 -2.00 21.41
N GLU A 246 13.38 -0.81 20.98
CA GLU A 246 11.99 -0.50 20.65
C GLU A 246 11.63 -1.18 19.32
N TRP A 247 11.12 -2.40 19.39
CA TRP A 247 10.90 -3.27 18.25
C TRP A 247 10.05 -2.65 17.13
N ASN A 248 9.03 -1.86 17.50
CA ASN A 248 8.16 -1.18 16.54
C ASN A 248 8.91 -0.14 15.71
N LYS A 249 9.82 0.62 16.33
CA LYS A 249 10.69 1.56 15.62
C LYS A 249 11.75 0.83 14.79
N ASP A 250 12.38 -0.20 15.36
CA ASP A 250 13.43 -0.97 14.69
C ASP A 250 12.88 -1.76 13.49
N ASN A 251 11.65 -2.22 13.58
CA ASN A 251 10.92 -2.83 12.47
C ASN A 251 10.84 -1.93 11.23
N TRP A 252 10.66 -0.63 11.42
CA TRP A 252 10.60 0.35 10.33
C TRP A 252 11.97 0.88 9.92
N ARG A 253 12.95 0.85 10.82
CA ARG A 253 14.35 1.14 10.48
C ARG A 253 14.85 0.26 9.34
N VAL A 254 14.66 -1.04 9.44
CA VAL A 254 15.11 -1.97 8.39
C VAL A 254 14.32 -1.81 7.10
N ARG A 255 13.05 -1.42 7.17
CA ARG A 255 12.22 -1.16 5.98
C ARG A 255 12.66 0.09 5.24
N LEU A 256 12.93 1.17 5.94
CA LEU A 256 13.52 2.37 5.35
C LEU A 256 14.90 2.08 4.73
N GLN A 257 15.73 1.29 5.42
CA GLN A 257 17.02 0.87 4.89
C GLN A 257 16.87 0.02 3.63
N MET A 258 15.98 -0.97 3.62
CA MET A 258 15.73 -1.81 2.46
C MET A 258 15.16 -1.01 1.28
N ALA A 259 14.29 -0.03 1.55
CA ALA A 259 13.77 0.85 0.51
C ALA A 259 14.89 1.69 -0.14
N ARG A 260 15.86 2.15 0.63
CA ARG A 260 17.05 2.84 0.10
C ARG A 260 17.90 1.92 -0.78
N LEU A 261 18.14 0.68 -0.33
CA LEU A 261 18.85 -0.32 -1.15
C LEU A 261 18.10 -0.64 -2.45
N PHE A 262 16.77 -0.74 -2.39
CA PHE A 262 15.93 -0.93 -3.58
C PHE A 262 16.03 0.25 -4.54
N ALA A 263 15.88 1.48 -4.06
CA ALA A 263 16.00 2.68 -4.90
C ALA A 263 17.40 2.79 -5.52
N ASP A 264 18.45 2.48 -4.76
CA ASP A 264 19.82 2.45 -5.26
C ASP A 264 19.99 1.39 -6.36
N ALA A 265 19.37 0.21 -6.23
CA ALA A 265 19.40 -0.81 -7.27
C ALA A 265 18.70 -0.32 -8.54
N VAL A 266 17.49 0.26 -8.41
CA VAL A 266 16.76 0.85 -9.57
C VAL A 266 17.63 1.90 -10.28
N ASN A 267 18.27 2.78 -9.53
CA ASN A 267 19.09 3.86 -10.07
C ASN A 267 20.39 3.36 -10.70
N ARG A 268 21.05 2.34 -10.11
CA ARG A 268 22.23 1.71 -10.71
C ARG A 268 21.91 1.10 -12.09
N HIS A 269 20.72 0.62 -12.29
CA HIS A 269 20.23 0.10 -13.57
C HIS A 269 19.61 1.18 -14.48
N GLY A 270 19.87 2.46 -14.21
CA GLY A 270 19.47 3.59 -15.05
C GLY A 270 18.04 4.08 -14.85
N GLY A 271 17.42 3.76 -13.71
CA GLY A 271 16.09 4.22 -13.34
C GLY A 271 16.07 5.57 -12.61
N ASP A 272 14.89 5.92 -12.12
CA ASP A 272 14.60 7.18 -11.41
C ASP A 272 13.77 6.85 -10.16
N ALA A 273 14.43 6.49 -9.07
CA ALA A 273 13.80 6.17 -7.80
C ALA A 273 14.35 7.06 -6.67
N ALA A 274 13.45 7.57 -5.85
CA ALA A 274 13.79 8.39 -4.69
C ALA A 274 13.12 7.86 -3.43
N VAL A 275 13.82 7.94 -2.30
CA VAL A 275 13.27 7.69 -0.97
C VAL A 275 13.26 9.00 -0.20
N VAL A 276 12.09 9.38 0.31
CA VAL A 276 11.88 10.58 1.10
C VAL A 276 11.50 10.15 2.52
N HIS A 277 12.41 10.32 3.47
CA HIS A 277 12.12 10.21 4.88
C HIS A 277 11.65 11.59 5.35
N LEU A 278 10.36 11.71 5.68
CA LEU A 278 9.71 13.00 5.92
C LEU A 278 10.42 13.90 6.95
N PRO A 279 10.96 13.38 8.07
CA PRO A 279 11.73 14.22 9.00
C PRO A 279 12.97 14.88 8.40
N GLU A 280 13.60 14.27 7.40
CA GLU A 280 14.80 14.82 6.73
C GLU A 280 14.47 16.07 5.90
N ILE A 281 13.20 16.25 5.53
CA ILE A 281 12.71 17.44 4.84
C ILE A 281 11.88 18.38 5.74
N GLY A 282 11.93 18.15 7.08
CA GLY A 282 11.29 19.01 8.07
C GLY A 282 9.84 18.66 8.40
N ILE A 283 9.25 17.61 7.80
CA ILE A 283 7.88 17.15 8.08
C ILE A 283 7.96 16.06 9.14
N LYS A 284 7.39 16.32 10.32
CA LYS A 284 7.56 15.48 11.51
C LYS A 284 6.23 14.95 12.06
N GLY A 285 6.33 13.87 12.84
CA GLY A 285 5.23 13.26 13.58
C GLY A 285 4.34 12.34 12.75
N ASN A 286 4.62 12.14 11.47
CA ASN A 286 3.82 11.25 10.63
C ASN A 286 3.93 9.80 11.07
N THR A 287 2.76 9.15 11.13
CA THR A 287 2.63 7.73 11.45
C THR A 287 2.91 6.86 10.22
N HIS A 288 2.58 5.58 10.32
CA HIS A 288 2.58 4.67 9.17
C HIS A 288 1.56 5.05 8.08
N PHE A 289 0.69 6.03 8.34
CA PHE A 289 -0.36 6.50 7.43
C PHE A 289 -0.21 7.99 7.08
N PRO A 290 0.90 8.44 6.45
CA PRO A 290 1.12 9.86 6.19
C PRO A 290 -0.03 10.51 5.41
N PHE A 291 -0.63 9.78 4.48
CA PHE A 291 -1.77 10.22 3.66
C PHE A 291 -3.09 10.40 4.43
N SER A 292 -3.16 9.92 5.66
CA SER A 292 -4.34 9.97 6.55
C SER A 292 -4.09 10.76 7.84
N ASP A 293 -2.85 11.08 8.16
CA ASP A 293 -2.45 11.86 9.32
C ASP A 293 -3.04 13.28 9.30
N MET A 294 -2.98 13.99 10.43
CA MET A 294 -3.59 15.31 10.58
C MET A 294 -3.04 16.35 9.58
N ASN A 295 -1.80 16.18 9.13
CA ASN A 295 -1.17 17.00 8.11
C ASN A 295 -1.27 16.41 6.68
N ASN A 296 -2.27 15.58 6.40
CA ASN A 296 -2.39 14.90 5.10
C ASN A 296 -2.52 15.85 3.90
N GLN A 297 -2.99 17.09 4.10
CA GLN A 297 -2.98 18.12 3.05
C GLN A 297 -1.53 18.50 2.65
N GLU A 298 -0.63 18.62 3.62
CA GLU A 298 0.80 18.87 3.37
C GLU A 298 1.43 17.70 2.62
N ILE A 299 1.09 16.46 3.00
CA ILE A 299 1.57 15.25 2.31
C ILE A 299 1.02 15.18 0.87
N ALA A 300 -0.24 15.59 0.66
CA ALA A 300 -0.83 15.66 -0.68
C ALA A 300 -0.14 16.72 -1.56
N LEU A 301 0.19 17.88 -1.00
CA LEU A 301 0.96 18.92 -1.71
C LEU A 301 2.37 18.44 -2.09
N LEU A 302 3.02 17.67 -1.21
CA LEU A 302 4.31 17.08 -1.50
C LEU A 302 4.23 16.10 -2.69
N LEU A 303 3.20 15.25 -2.72
CA LEU A 303 2.95 14.37 -3.85
C LEU A 303 2.63 15.14 -5.13
N GLU A 304 1.75 16.15 -5.06
CA GLU A 304 1.40 16.99 -6.21
C GLU A 304 2.64 17.66 -6.82
N LYS A 305 3.53 18.19 -5.98
CA LYS A 305 4.81 18.75 -6.42
C LYS A 305 5.65 17.73 -7.17
N TRP A 306 5.80 16.52 -6.65
CA TRP A 306 6.54 15.44 -7.31
C TRP A 306 5.89 15.05 -8.65
N LEU A 307 4.55 14.94 -8.71
CA LEU A 307 3.83 14.68 -9.96
C LEU A 307 4.10 15.75 -11.02
N HIS A 308 4.11 17.02 -10.60
CA HIS A 308 4.44 18.15 -11.47
C HIS A 308 5.90 18.07 -11.99
N GLU A 309 6.87 17.83 -11.11
CA GLU A 309 8.28 17.67 -11.46
C GLU A 309 8.50 16.54 -12.47
N LYS A 310 7.72 15.46 -12.38
CA LYS A 310 7.75 14.32 -13.30
C LYS A 310 6.84 14.49 -14.52
N LYS A 311 6.14 15.63 -14.65
CA LYS A 311 5.18 15.93 -15.75
C LYS A 311 4.05 14.88 -15.84
N LEU A 312 3.54 14.48 -14.70
CA LEU A 312 2.47 13.50 -14.56
C LEU A 312 1.10 14.13 -14.23
N ASP A 313 1.06 15.45 -14.12
CA ASP A 313 -0.12 16.27 -13.82
C ASP A 313 -0.71 16.99 -15.07
N ILE A 314 -0.46 16.44 -16.25
CA ILE A 314 -0.87 16.98 -17.55
C ILE A 314 -2.27 16.55 -17.97
#